data_455201cb6576db1933fef6a5aba770b9
#
_entry.id   455201cb6576db1933fef6a5aba770b9
#
_cell.length_a   1.000
_cell.length_b   1.000
_cell.length_c   1.000
_cell.angle_alpha   90.00
_cell.angle_beta   90.00
_cell.angle_gamma   90.00
#
_symmetry.space_group_name_H-M   'P 1'
#
loop_
_entity.id
_entity.type
_entity.pdbx_description
1 polymer ?
#
loop_
_entity_poly.entity_id
_entity_poly.type
_entity_poly.pdbx_seq_one_letter_code
_entity_poly.pdbx_strand_id
1 'polypeptide(L)'
;MAGDELFSELPDQSKPKVSEDRRGVPRMREPVRDQIELRAVDIDSLVGQDHKVRLFWAYVIALDLRELEDRIKAREHTPGHPPIAPRLLLALWLYATSEGVGSARALARLCESHDAYRWLCGGVSVNYHTLADFRMSCTDLLDRLLAEHVAALAKAGLIDLAALAQDGVRVRASAGAASFRREATLGQHLEEARALVDELKREVEEQPDASTQRIKAARERAARERSERIEAAQKALEEIKAQRQEREEKRPNGKKPKEPRASTTDPQARVMKMADGGFRPAYNVQVASAAGEQIVVAVEVCNIGSDRGLMRPMLEQLPTLPGRYLTDGGFCSAQDIEWAHSKGVEVYCPPTQSKHGTDPYLPRRDDGAGVLAWRARMGSEAGKAQYKARSICECIHACWRNWDLRQLTVRGMEKVRAVVLWYALTNNILQGHRLANCA
;
A
#
# COMPACT_ATOMS: atom_id res chain seq x y z
N MET A 1 45.91 2.05 17.22
CA MET A 1 44.91 0.99 17.03
C MET A 1 44.95 0.62 15.56
N ALA A 2 45.39 -0.60 15.26
CA ALA A 2 45.43 -1.11 13.88
C ALA A 2 44.00 -1.23 13.39
N GLY A 3 43.71 -0.65 12.23
CA GLY A 3 42.40 -0.85 11.56
C GLY A 3 42.31 -2.28 11.09
N ASP A 4 41.30 -2.99 11.54
CA ASP A 4 40.94 -4.30 11.00
C ASP A 4 40.63 -4.14 9.52
N GLU A 5 41.44 -4.79 8.67
CA GLU A 5 41.16 -4.88 7.24
C GLU A 5 39.87 -5.65 7.03
N LEU A 6 38.85 -4.99 6.53
CA LEU A 6 37.50 -5.53 6.26
C LEU A 6 37.49 -6.70 5.26
N PHE A 7 38.60 -6.97 4.56
CA PHE A 7 38.73 -7.98 3.52
C PHE A 7 40.13 -8.64 3.54
N SER A 8 40.39 -9.46 4.52
CA SER A 8 41.65 -10.20 4.68
C SER A 8 41.92 -11.29 3.62
N GLU A 9 40.94 -11.59 2.77
CA GLU A 9 41.03 -12.65 1.75
C GLU A 9 41.00 -12.14 0.29
N LEU A 10 41.06 -10.81 0.09
CA LEU A 10 41.28 -10.34 -1.27
C LEU A 10 42.67 -10.70 -1.74
N PRO A 11 42.79 -11.23 -2.97
CA PRO A 11 44.13 -11.53 -3.52
C PRO A 11 44.95 -10.25 -3.47
N ASP A 12 46.15 -10.38 -2.90
CA ASP A 12 47.09 -9.28 -2.77
C ASP A 12 47.21 -8.57 -4.12
N GLN A 13 46.68 -7.34 -4.18
CA GLN A 13 46.88 -6.48 -5.33
C GLN A 13 48.35 -6.05 -5.27
N SER A 14 49.24 -7.01 -5.56
CA SER A 14 50.64 -6.72 -5.84
C SER A 14 50.65 -5.54 -6.82
N LYS A 15 51.28 -4.44 -6.40
CA LYS A 15 51.45 -3.24 -7.22
C LYS A 15 51.65 -3.66 -8.66
N PRO A 16 50.82 -3.23 -9.61
CA PRO A 16 50.97 -3.69 -11.00
C PRO A 16 52.42 -3.48 -11.39
N LYS A 17 53.09 -4.55 -11.87
CA LYS A 17 54.44 -4.44 -12.42
C LYS A 17 54.39 -3.32 -13.43
N VAL A 18 55.05 -2.21 -13.13
CA VAL A 18 55.17 -1.07 -14.05
C VAL A 18 55.78 -1.67 -15.31
N SER A 19 54.97 -1.92 -16.32
CA SER A 19 55.49 -2.23 -17.64
C SER A 19 56.25 -1.01 -18.08
N GLU A 20 57.49 -1.15 -18.60
CA GLU A 20 58.22 -0.09 -19.23
C GLU A 20 57.53 0.37 -20.53
N ASP A 21 56.27 0.80 -20.40
CA ASP A 21 55.51 1.33 -21.52
C ASP A 21 56.05 2.74 -21.80
N ARG A 22 56.70 2.92 -22.95
CA ARG A 22 57.25 4.20 -23.42
C ARG A 22 56.22 5.32 -23.51
N ARG A 23 54.93 5.00 -23.37
CA ARG A 23 53.80 5.94 -23.37
C ARG A 23 53.64 6.73 -22.08
N GLY A 24 54.37 6.36 -21.03
CA GLY A 24 54.29 7.00 -19.70
C GLY A 24 53.00 6.63 -18.94
N VAL A 25 52.93 7.11 -17.71
CA VAL A 25 51.74 6.86 -16.83
C VAL A 25 50.53 7.65 -17.36
N PRO A 26 49.37 7.02 -17.52
CA PRO A 26 48.16 7.71 -17.95
C PRO A 26 47.79 8.81 -16.95
N ARG A 27 47.47 10.00 -17.46
CA ARG A 27 46.94 11.08 -16.64
C ARG A 27 45.44 10.89 -16.48
N MET A 28 44.97 10.68 -15.28
CA MET A 28 43.54 10.50 -14.94
C MET A 28 43.09 11.68 -14.09
N ARG A 29 41.80 12.01 -14.19
CA ARG A 29 41.15 12.92 -13.24
C ARG A 29 40.70 12.11 -12.03
N GLU A 30 41.45 12.23 -10.93
CA GLU A 30 41.09 11.56 -9.69
C GLU A 30 40.13 12.41 -8.86
N PRO A 31 39.16 11.79 -8.15
CA PRO A 31 38.25 12.54 -7.30
C PRO A 31 38.94 13.07 -6.07
N VAL A 32 38.85 14.40 -5.84
CA VAL A 32 39.36 15.08 -4.66
C VAL A 32 38.20 15.21 -3.66
N ARG A 33 38.24 14.44 -2.55
CA ARG A 33 37.13 14.36 -1.58
C ARG A 33 37.27 15.33 -0.41
N ASP A 34 38.41 15.91 -0.23
CA ASP A 34 38.76 16.94 0.79
C ASP A 34 38.62 18.38 0.24
N GLN A 35 38.11 18.51 -0.99
CA GLN A 35 37.83 19.81 -1.58
C GLN A 35 36.67 20.49 -0.85
N ILE A 36 36.84 21.73 -0.44
CA ILE A 36 35.79 22.57 0.14
C ILE A 36 35.12 23.39 -0.96
N GLU A 37 33.81 23.24 -1.10
CA GLU A 37 32.96 24.03 -2.00
C GLU A 37 32.02 24.93 -1.20
N LEU A 38 32.00 26.23 -1.52
CA LEU A 38 30.97 27.16 -1.07
C LEU A 38 30.01 27.43 -2.21
N ARG A 39 28.74 26.99 -2.06
CA ARG A 39 27.67 27.24 -3.02
C ARG A 39 26.62 28.14 -2.38
N ALA A 40 26.38 29.29 -2.98
CA ALA A 40 25.18 30.06 -2.70
C ALA A 40 24.04 29.41 -3.49
N VAL A 41 23.04 28.88 -2.78
CA VAL A 41 21.91 28.16 -3.39
C VAL A 41 20.61 28.84 -3.02
N ASP A 42 19.89 29.32 -4.01
CA ASP A 42 18.48 29.66 -3.88
C ASP A 42 17.66 28.36 -3.83
N ILE A 43 16.78 28.23 -2.84
CA ILE A 43 15.98 27.00 -2.65
C ILE A 43 15.11 26.71 -3.87
N ASP A 44 14.55 27.73 -4.53
CA ASP A 44 13.72 27.49 -5.71
C ASP A 44 14.52 26.95 -6.90
N SER A 45 15.81 27.25 -6.99
CA SER A 45 16.71 26.74 -8.00
C SER A 45 17.19 25.30 -7.80
N LEU A 46 16.89 24.66 -6.66
CA LEU A 46 17.25 23.27 -6.39
C LEU A 46 16.62 22.27 -7.37
N VAL A 47 15.47 22.61 -7.95
CA VAL A 47 14.74 21.76 -8.90
C VAL A 47 14.32 22.53 -10.14
N GLY A 48 14.44 21.90 -11.30
CA GLY A 48 13.96 22.47 -12.57
C GLY A 48 12.47 22.78 -12.58
N GLN A 49 12.04 23.65 -13.50
CA GLN A 49 10.62 24.06 -13.60
C GLN A 49 9.71 22.89 -13.95
N ASP A 50 10.20 21.90 -14.72
CA ASP A 50 9.43 20.72 -15.16
C ASP A 50 9.49 19.56 -14.15
N HIS A 51 10.18 19.78 -13.02
CA HIS A 51 10.36 18.69 -12.06
C HIS A 51 9.02 18.28 -11.41
N LYS A 52 8.70 16.98 -11.39
CA LYS A 52 7.42 16.45 -10.88
C LYS A 52 7.06 16.87 -9.46
N VAL A 53 8.04 17.25 -8.64
CA VAL A 53 7.76 17.74 -7.29
C VAL A 53 6.95 19.04 -7.30
N ARG A 54 7.14 19.90 -8.33
CA ARG A 54 6.36 21.13 -8.50
C ARG A 54 4.89 20.83 -8.84
N LEU A 55 4.62 19.74 -9.57
CA LEU A 55 3.25 19.28 -9.82
C LEU A 55 2.55 18.91 -8.51
N PHE A 56 3.19 18.12 -7.64
CA PHE A 56 2.60 17.76 -6.35
C PHE A 56 2.36 18.99 -5.47
N TRP A 57 3.29 19.93 -5.45
CA TRP A 57 3.12 21.17 -4.71
C TRP A 57 1.97 22.01 -5.27
N ALA A 58 1.91 22.20 -6.59
CA ALA A 58 0.81 22.91 -7.25
C ALA A 58 -0.55 22.28 -6.97
N TYR A 59 -0.64 20.94 -6.98
CA TYR A 59 -1.83 20.23 -6.60
C TYR A 59 -2.25 20.53 -5.15
N VAL A 60 -1.32 20.42 -4.22
CA VAL A 60 -1.61 20.57 -2.78
C VAL A 60 -1.99 21.99 -2.41
N ILE A 61 -1.39 23.02 -3.00
CA ILE A 61 -1.77 24.42 -2.72
C ILE A 61 -3.16 24.77 -3.24
N ALA A 62 -3.65 24.06 -4.23
CA ALA A 62 -5.01 24.25 -4.76
C ALA A 62 -6.10 23.57 -3.89
N LEU A 63 -5.73 22.71 -2.93
CA LEU A 63 -6.66 22.00 -2.09
C LEU A 63 -7.21 22.88 -0.95
N ASP A 64 -8.47 22.64 -0.60
CA ASP A 64 -9.05 23.12 0.65
C ASP A 64 -8.68 22.15 1.79
N LEU A 65 -7.76 22.58 2.64
CA LEU A 65 -7.28 21.83 3.79
C LEU A 65 -7.69 22.43 5.14
N ARG A 66 -8.73 23.31 5.14
CA ARG A 66 -9.23 23.97 6.37
C ARG A 66 -9.53 22.97 7.47
N GLU A 67 -10.08 21.80 7.14
CA GLU A 67 -10.35 20.74 8.11
C GLU A 67 -9.11 20.31 8.91
N LEU A 68 -7.94 20.23 8.29
CA LEU A 68 -6.68 19.95 8.97
C LEU A 68 -6.15 21.16 9.74
N GLU A 69 -6.28 22.34 9.16
CA GLU A 69 -5.83 23.61 9.75
C GLU A 69 -6.64 23.93 11.01
N ASP A 70 -7.95 23.62 11.04
CA ASP A 70 -8.83 23.84 12.18
C ASP A 70 -8.49 22.98 13.40
N ARG A 71 -7.86 21.84 13.19
CA ARG A 71 -7.37 20.95 14.26
C ARG A 71 -6.11 21.49 14.95
N ILE A 72 -5.44 22.51 14.37
CA ILE A 72 -4.23 23.11 14.91
C ILE A 72 -4.59 23.99 16.11
N LYS A 73 -4.05 23.66 17.28
CA LYS A 73 -4.29 24.37 18.53
C LYS A 73 -3.47 25.65 18.68
N ALA A 74 -2.27 25.69 18.10
CA ALA A 74 -1.41 26.89 18.11
C ALA A 74 -1.98 27.92 17.12
N ARG A 75 -2.59 28.98 17.65
CA ARG A 75 -3.15 30.10 16.88
C ARG A 75 -2.38 31.37 17.18
N GLU A 76 -2.56 32.39 16.35
CA GLU A 76 -2.02 33.72 16.65
C GLU A 76 -2.46 34.15 18.06
N HIS A 77 -1.54 34.72 18.81
CA HIS A 77 -1.73 35.16 20.21
C HIS A 77 -2.01 34.04 21.23
N THR A 78 -1.86 32.75 20.87
CA THR A 78 -1.94 31.62 21.82
C THR A 78 -0.57 31.00 22.07
N PRO A 79 -0.28 30.51 23.29
CA PRO A 79 0.95 29.78 23.54
C PRO A 79 0.98 28.43 22.80
N GLY A 80 2.17 28.02 22.36
CA GLY A 80 2.38 26.76 21.71
C GLY A 80 3.40 26.85 20.58
N HIS A 81 4.12 25.75 20.31
CA HIS A 81 5.02 25.66 19.17
C HIS A 81 4.19 25.49 17.89
N PRO A 82 4.41 26.28 16.83
CA PRO A 82 3.69 26.14 15.58
C PRO A 82 3.98 24.76 14.95
N PRO A 83 2.93 24.00 14.58
CA PRO A 83 3.11 22.71 13.91
C PRO A 83 3.57 22.92 12.46
N ILE A 84 4.06 21.84 11.86
CA ILE A 84 4.39 21.82 10.43
C ILE A 84 3.08 21.95 9.63
N ALA A 85 3.07 22.78 8.60
CA ALA A 85 1.90 22.99 7.76
C ALA A 85 1.40 21.66 7.15
N PRO A 86 0.11 21.32 7.26
CA PRO A 86 -0.46 20.09 6.68
C PRO A 86 -0.19 19.96 5.18
N ARG A 87 -0.18 21.08 4.44
CA ARG A 87 0.15 21.12 3.01
C ARG A 87 1.53 20.57 2.71
N LEU A 88 2.52 20.96 3.54
CA LEU A 88 3.88 20.46 3.39
C LEU A 88 3.94 18.94 3.61
N LEU A 89 3.31 18.45 4.68
CA LEU A 89 3.30 17.01 4.99
C LEU A 89 2.59 16.19 3.90
N LEU A 90 1.50 16.72 3.35
CA LEU A 90 0.77 16.10 2.25
C LEU A 90 1.63 16.03 0.97
N ALA A 91 2.26 17.15 0.58
CA ALA A 91 3.13 17.20 -0.59
C ALA A 91 4.34 16.27 -0.44
N LEU A 92 4.95 16.23 0.74
CA LEU A 92 6.07 15.32 1.05
C LEU A 92 5.68 13.85 0.85
N TRP A 93 4.53 13.42 1.36
CA TRP A 93 4.10 12.03 1.21
C TRP A 93 3.64 11.67 -0.20
N LEU A 94 2.97 12.57 -0.93
CA LEU A 94 2.61 12.35 -2.33
C LEU A 94 3.88 12.18 -3.20
N TYR A 95 4.84 13.09 -3.05
CA TYR A 95 6.09 13.00 -3.79
C TYR A 95 6.90 11.77 -3.34
N ALA A 96 7.04 11.50 -2.05
CA ALA A 96 7.72 10.32 -1.51
C ALA A 96 7.14 9.01 -2.05
N THR A 97 5.80 8.92 -2.16
CA THR A 97 5.13 7.74 -2.72
C THR A 97 5.51 7.52 -4.18
N SER A 98 5.59 8.58 -4.98
CA SER A 98 6.02 8.49 -6.40
C SER A 98 7.51 8.11 -6.57
N GLU A 99 8.33 8.32 -5.52
CA GLU A 99 9.75 7.95 -5.46
C GLU A 99 9.99 6.58 -4.79
N GLY A 100 8.92 5.88 -4.38
CA GLY A 100 9.05 4.59 -3.67
C GLY A 100 9.53 4.73 -2.22
N VAL A 101 9.45 5.91 -1.63
CA VAL A 101 9.89 6.17 -0.26
C VAL A 101 8.76 5.87 0.72
N GLY A 102 8.68 4.64 1.23
CA GLY A 102 7.65 4.20 2.17
C GLY A 102 7.99 4.37 3.66
N SER A 103 9.19 4.82 4.02
CA SER A 103 9.65 4.97 5.40
C SER A 103 9.70 6.43 5.84
N ALA A 104 9.00 6.79 6.93
CA ALA A 104 9.05 8.13 7.51
C ALA A 104 10.47 8.55 7.93
N ARG A 105 11.29 7.60 8.43
CA ARG A 105 12.68 7.87 8.78
C ARG A 105 13.56 8.13 7.55
N ALA A 106 13.32 7.41 6.45
CA ALA A 106 14.01 7.67 5.19
C ALA A 106 13.59 9.02 4.63
N LEU A 107 12.28 9.32 4.64
CA LEU A 107 11.75 10.60 4.18
C LEU A 107 12.34 11.78 4.98
N ALA A 108 12.38 11.69 6.32
CA ALA A 108 12.99 12.75 7.15
C ALA A 108 14.46 13.02 6.76
N ARG A 109 15.25 11.97 6.51
CA ARG A 109 16.64 12.13 6.03
C ARG A 109 16.73 12.78 4.66
N LEU A 110 15.82 12.42 3.74
CA LEU A 110 15.77 13.02 2.42
C LEU A 110 15.39 14.50 2.47
N CYS A 111 14.56 14.92 3.42
CA CYS A 111 14.24 16.33 3.65
C CYS A 111 15.48 17.18 3.97
N GLU A 112 16.54 16.57 4.49
CA GLU A 112 17.81 17.25 4.79
C GLU A 112 18.83 17.16 3.64
N SER A 113 18.82 16.07 2.86
CA SER A 113 19.92 15.72 1.95
C SER A 113 19.58 15.73 0.47
N HIS A 114 18.30 15.66 0.08
CA HIS A 114 17.90 15.55 -1.31
C HIS A 114 17.18 16.81 -1.80
N ASP A 115 17.62 17.38 -2.90
CA ASP A 115 17.21 18.70 -3.37
C ASP A 115 15.69 18.86 -3.56
N ALA A 116 15.00 17.89 -4.12
CA ALA A 116 13.54 17.99 -4.31
C ALA A 116 12.77 18.01 -2.97
N TYR A 117 13.22 17.27 -1.96
CA TYR A 117 12.59 17.31 -0.63
C TYR A 117 12.99 18.58 0.14
N ARG A 118 14.23 19.04 0.00
CA ARG A 118 14.68 20.34 0.52
C ARG A 118 13.88 21.50 -0.06
N TRP A 119 13.60 21.42 -1.37
CA TRP A 119 12.75 22.38 -2.06
C TRP A 119 11.34 22.42 -1.46
N LEU A 120 10.69 21.26 -1.26
CA LEU A 120 9.38 21.19 -0.60
C LEU A 120 9.43 21.78 0.81
N CYS A 121 10.44 21.42 1.59
CA CYS A 121 10.58 21.88 2.98
C CYS A 121 10.76 23.38 3.10
N GLY A 122 11.39 24.05 2.11
CA GLY A 122 11.62 25.50 2.17
C GLY A 122 12.31 25.97 3.46
N GLY A 123 13.22 25.17 4.00
CA GLY A 123 13.90 25.44 5.26
C GLY A 123 13.17 24.96 6.53
N VAL A 124 11.97 24.37 6.41
CA VAL A 124 11.25 23.79 7.55
C VAL A 124 11.88 22.44 7.91
N SER A 125 12.25 22.25 9.18
CA SER A 125 12.73 20.97 9.70
C SER A 125 11.55 20.02 9.95
N VAL A 126 11.64 18.79 9.44
CA VAL A 126 10.58 17.79 9.51
C VAL A 126 11.09 16.54 10.21
N ASN A 127 10.47 16.16 11.33
CA ASN A 127 10.82 14.94 12.04
C ASN A 127 9.99 13.72 11.60
N TYR A 128 10.56 12.52 11.76
CA TYR A 128 9.94 11.29 11.29
C TYR A 128 8.68 10.87 12.08
N HIS A 129 8.52 11.30 13.33
CA HIS A 129 7.31 11.02 14.12
C HIS A 129 6.11 11.75 13.51
N THR A 130 6.25 13.07 13.27
CA THR A 130 5.21 13.86 12.62
C THR A 130 4.84 13.29 11.24
N LEU A 131 5.83 12.87 10.46
CA LEU A 131 5.58 12.24 9.16
C LEU A 131 4.81 10.92 9.32
N ALA A 132 5.20 10.06 10.27
CA ALA A 132 4.54 8.77 10.49
C ALA A 132 3.09 8.94 10.95
N ASP A 133 2.86 9.84 11.90
CA ASP A 133 1.54 10.11 12.45
C ASP A 133 0.61 10.72 11.39
N PHE A 134 1.10 11.72 10.64
CA PHE A 134 0.35 12.35 9.56
C PHE A 134 -0.08 11.33 8.49
N ARG A 135 0.85 10.45 8.07
CA ARG A 135 0.54 9.43 7.05
C ARG A 135 -0.67 8.57 7.41
N MET A 136 -0.82 8.25 8.69
CA MET A 136 -1.87 7.34 9.17
C MET A 136 -3.16 8.06 9.56
N SER A 137 -3.10 9.34 9.89
CA SER A 137 -4.26 10.13 10.32
C SER A 137 -5.09 10.69 9.17
N CYS A 138 -4.66 10.53 7.91
CA CYS A 138 -5.26 11.17 6.75
C CYS A 138 -6.17 10.23 5.91
N THR A 139 -6.59 9.08 6.41
CA THR A 139 -7.35 8.09 5.63
C THR A 139 -8.62 8.70 5.02
N ASP A 140 -9.47 9.33 5.84
CA ASP A 140 -10.73 9.95 5.39
C ASP A 140 -10.48 11.12 4.43
N LEU A 141 -9.44 11.91 4.70
CA LEU A 141 -9.02 12.99 3.80
C LEU A 141 -8.62 12.43 2.44
N LEU A 142 -7.81 11.36 2.41
CA LEU A 142 -7.34 10.76 1.17
C LEU A 142 -8.48 10.14 0.35
N ASP A 143 -9.44 9.50 1.02
CA ASP A 143 -10.66 8.99 0.36
C ASP A 143 -11.44 10.12 -0.31
N ARG A 144 -11.65 11.21 0.42
CA ARG A 144 -12.34 12.40 -0.11
C ARG A 144 -11.57 13.02 -1.27
N LEU A 145 -10.26 13.25 -1.12
CA LEU A 145 -9.42 13.82 -2.18
C LEU A 145 -9.37 12.92 -3.42
N LEU A 146 -9.35 11.59 -3.26
CA LEU A 146 -9.41 10.64 -4.38
C LEU A 146 -10.74 10.81 -5.13
N ALA A 147 -11.86 10.83 -4.42
CA ALA A 147 -13.19 10.98 -5.02
C ALA A 147 -13.35 12.35 -5.72
N GLU A 148 -12.92 13.45 -5.07
CA GLU A 148 -12.95 14.80 -5.63
C GLU A 148 -12.09 14.91 -6.89
N HIS A 149 -10.89 14.31 -6.87
CA HIS A 149 -9.98 14.31 -8.02
C HIS A 149 -10.57 13.54 -9.21
N VAL A 150 -11.14 12.34 -8.98
CA VAL A 150 -11.83 11.55 -10.00
C VAL A 150 -13.02 12.34 -10.58
N ALA A 151 -13.83 12.96 -9.73
CA ALA A 151 -14.97 13.79 -10.18
C ALA A 151 -14.50 15.00 -11.02
N ALA A 152 -13.40 15.64 -10.64
CA ALA A 152 -12.83 16.76 -11.41
C ALA A 152 -12.35 16.32 -12.80
N LEU A 153 -11.65 15.17 -12.89
CA LEU A 153 -11.20 14.61 -14.17
C LEU A 153 -12.38 14.21 -15.07
N ALA A 154 -13.42 13.60 -14.51
CA ALA A 154 -14.64 13.25 -15.25
C ALA A 154 -15.38 14.49 -15.75
N LYS A 155 -15.52 15.54 -14.91
CA LYS A 155 -16.11 16.80 -15.30
C LYS A 155 -15.33 17.53 -16.42
N ALA A 156 -14.01 17.39 -16.41
CA ALA A 156 -13.14 17.92 -17.45
C ALA A 156 -13.18 17.09 -18.76
N GLY A 157 -13.90 15.97 -18.80
CA GLY A 157 -13.95 15.08 -19.96
C GLY A 157 -12.67 14.28 -20.22
N LEU A 158 -11.77 14.23 -19.23
CA LEU A 158 -10.49 13.55 -19.33
C LEU A 158 -10.57 12.04 -19.07
N ILE A 159 -11.67 11.58 -18.46
CA ILE A 159 -11.90 10.15 -18.16
C ILE A 159 -13.37 9.79 -18.41
N ASP A 160 -13.59 8.50 -18.76
CA ASP A 160 -14.93 7.90 -18.86
C ASP A 160 -15.17 6.90 -17.73
N LEU A 161 -16.18 7.17 -16.90
CA LEU A 161 -16.58 6.31 -15.79
C LEU A 161 -17.69 5.29 -16.17
N ALA A 162 -18.11 5.27 -17.44
CA ALA A 162 -19.10 4.32 -17.93
C ALA A 162 -18.59 2.86 -17.92
N ALA A 163 -17.25 2.69 -17.96
CA ALA A 163 -16.60 1.39 -17.87
C ALA A 163 -15.50 1.42 -16.80
N LEU A 164 -15.61 0.54 -15.80
CA LEU A 164 -14.58 0.35 -14.79
C LEU A 164 -13.99 -1.06 -14.86
N ALA A 165 -12.73 -1.17 -14.47
CA ALA A 165 -12.04 -2.45 -14.35
C ALA A 165 -11.56 -2.65 -12.91
N GLN A 166 -11.70 -3.86 -12.38
CA GLN A 166 -11.20 -4.24 -11.05
C GLN A 166 -10.19 -5.37 -11.15
N ASP A 167 -9.13 -5.25 -10.36
CA ASP A 167 -8.17 -6.34 -10.16
C ASP A 167 -7.62 -6.32 -8.74
N GLY A 168 -7.15 -7.49 -8.28
CA GLY A 168 -6.58 -7.68 -6.97
C GLY A 168 -5.06 -7.94 -7.01
N VAL A 169 -4.29 -7.19 -6.23
CA VAL A 169 -2.86 -7.43 -6.07
C VAL A 169 -2.52 -7.84 -4.64
N ARG A 170 -1.75 -8.92 -4.50
CA ARG A 170 -1.29 -9.38 -3.19
C ARG A 170 0.00 -8.70 -2.82
N VAL A 171 -0.06 -7.88 -1.76
CA VAL A 171 1.08 -7.12 -1.22
C VAL A 171 1.54 -7.77 0.07
N ARG A 172 2.85 -8.00 0.22
CA ARG A 172 3.42 -8.65 1.41
C ARG A 172 3.15 -7.81 2.66
N ALA A 173 2.70 -8.48 3.71
CA ALA A 173 2.47 -7.84 5.01
C ALA A 173 3.80 -7.56 5.75
N SER A 174 3.76 -6.64 6.72
CA SER A 174 4.85 -6.38 7.67
C SER A 174 4.89 -7.46 8.77
N ALA A 175 4.91 -8.75 8.36
CA ALA A 175 4.97 -9.89 9.25
C ALA A 175 5.79 -11.01 8.60
N GLY A 176 6.69 -11.62 9.37
CA GLY A 176 7.43 -12.80 8.93
C GLY A 176 6.61 -14.08 9.11
N ALA A 177 6.87 -15.11 8.30
CA ALA A 177 6.23 -16.42 8.44
C ALA A 177 6.42 -17.02 9.84
N ALA A 178 7.55 -16.74 10.50
CA ALA A 178 7.86 -17.18 11.85
C ALA A 178 6.95 -16.58 12.93
N SER A 179 6.21 -15.48 12.65
CA SER A 179 5.26 -14.90 13.59
C SER A 179 3.91 -15.63 13.63
N PHE A 180 3.66 -16.54 12.69
CA PHE A 180 2.41 -17.30 12.61
C PHE A 180 2.41 -18.47 13.56
N ARG A 181 1.55 -18.42 14.58
CA ARG A 181 1.45 -19.40 15.66
C ARG A 181 0.12 -20.16 15.62
N ARG A 182 0.15 -21.38 16.16
CA ARG A 182 -1.01 -22.22 16.40
C ARG A 182 -1.66 -21.83 17.73
N GLU A 183 -2.88 -22.28 17.97
CA GLU A 183 -3.67 -21.97 19.15
C GLU A 183 -2.95 -22.27 20.48
N ALA A 184 -2.42 -23.48 20.62
CA ALA A 184 -1.71 -23.88 21.85
C ALA A 184 -0.51 -22.97 22.16
N THR A 185 0.25 -22.59 21.12
CA THR A 185 1.39 -21.67 21.25
C THR A 185 0.94 -20.23 21.55
N LEU A 186 -0.19 -19.79 21.00
CA LEU A 186 -0.73 -18.45 21.28
C LEU A 186 -1.21 -18.34 22.73
N GLY A 187 -1.84 -19.40 23.27
CA GLY A 187 -2.23 -19.45 24.68
C GLY A 187 -1.04 -19.29 25.62
N GLN A 188 0.02 -20.07 25.42
CA GLN A 188 1.26 -19.97 26.20
C GLN A 188 1.90 -18.58 26.13
N HIS A 189 2.04 -18.02 24.91
CA HIS A 189 2.60 -16.69 24.74
C HIS A 189 1.75 -15.58 25.35
N LEU A 190 0.44 -15.75 25.44
CA LEU A 190 -0.42 -14.78 26.10
C LEU A 190 -0.24 -14.78 27.61
N GLU A 191 -0.16 -15.97 28.20
CA GLU A 191 0.13 -16.11 29.63
C GLU A 191 1.49 -15.49 30.00
N GLU A 192 2.54 -15.80 29.22
CA GLU A 192 3.87 -15.21 29.40
C GLU A 192 3.84 -13.66 29.25
N ALA A 193 3.10 -13.15 28.25
CA ALA A 193 3.04 -11.71 28.01
C ALA A 193 2.28 -10.97 29.11
N ARG A 194 1.20 -11.55 29.64
CA ARG A 194 0.45 -11.00 30.77
C ARG A 194 1.26 -11.02 32.06
N ALA A 195 1.94 -12.12 32.34
CA ALA A 195 2.83 -12.22 33.48
C ALA A 195 3.94 -11.15 33.47
N LEU A 196 4.54 -10.91 32.28
CA LEU A 196 5.55 -9.86 32.10
C LEU A 196 4.98 -8.45 32.31
N VAL A 197 3.75 -8.17 31.87
CA VAL A 197 3.08 -6.89 32.11
C VAL A 197 2.87 -6.66 33.59
N ASP A 198 2.42 -7.69 34.32
CA ASP A 198 2.16 -7.61 35.76
C ASP A 198 3.45 -7.48 36.57
N GLU A 199 4.53 -8.12 36.13
CA GLU A 199 5.87 -7.95 36.72
C GLU A 199 6.39 -6.52 36.53
N LEU A 200 6.33 -5.99 35.32
CA LEU A 200 6.79 -4.63 34.99
C LEU A 200 5.97 -3.55 35.71
N LYS A 201 4.66 -3.76 35.92
CA LYS A 201 3.85 -2.85 36.74
C LYS A 201 4.33 -2.81 38.17
N ARG A 202 4.58 -3.98 38.79
CA ARG A 202 5.11 -4.06 40.15
C ARG A 202 6.48 -3.38 40.27
N GLU A 203 7.39 -3.58 39.32
CA GLU A 203 8.70 -2.90 39.31
C GLU A 203 8.58 -1.36 39.24
N VAL A 204 7.56 -0.84 38.54
CA VAL A 204 7.32 0.61 38.45
C VAL A 204 6.83 1.17 39.80
N GLU A 205 5.99 0.43 40.52
CA GLU A 205 5.46 0.83 41.79
C GLU A 205 6.51 0.79 42.91
N GLU A 206 7.47 -0.16 42.88
CA GLU A 206 8.47 -0.38 43.92
C GLU A 206 9.68 0.58 43.87
N GLN A 207 9.98 1.21 42.73
CA GLN A 207 11.17 2.07 42.58
C GLN A 207 10.86 3.38 41.81
N PRO A 208 10.64 4.50 42.50
CA PRO A 208 10.18 5.75 41.90
C PRO A 208 11.30 6.68 41.35
N ASP A 209 12.48 6.19 40.96
CA ASP A 209 13.58 7.03 40.48
C ASP A 209 13.33 7.55 39.04
N ALA A 210 13.39 8.89 38.83
CA ALA A 210 12.88 9.57 37.64
C ALA A 210 13.61 9.21 36.30
N SER A 211 14.89 8.88 36.34
CA SER A 211 15.65 8.50 35.14
C SER A 211 15.30 7.07 34.68
N THR A 212 15.01 6.20 35.63
CA THR A 212 14.62 4.81 35.42
C THR A 212 13.14 4.69 35.01
N GLN A 213 12.27 5.62 35.45
CA GLN A 213 10.83 5.62 35.15
C GLN A 213 10.51 5.69 33.66
N ARG A 214 11.26 6.48 32.87
CA ARG A 214 11.03 6.56 31.40
C ARG A 214 11.33 5.24 30.71
N ILE A 215 12.38 4.55 31.10
CA ILE A 215 12.79 3.26 30.52
C ILE A 215 11.77 2.19 30.92
N LYS A 216 11.36 2.17 32.21
CA LYS A 216 10.35 1.24 32.73
C LYS A 216 9.00 1.45 32.07
N ALA A 217 8.52 2.68 31.94
CA ALA A 217 7.27 3.01 31.23
C ALA A 217 7.32 2.64 29.74
N ALA A 218 8.48 2.71 29.09
CA ALA A 218 8.65 2.28 27.71
C ALA A 218 8.59 0.73 27.60
N ARG A 219 9.18 0.00 28.55
CA ARG A 219 9.14 -1.47 28.62
C ARG A 219 7.72 -1.96 28.89
N GLU A 220 7.02 -1.36 29.85
CA GLU A 220 5.63 -1.68 30.17
C GLU A 220 4.72 -1.46 28.96
N ARG A 221 4.85 -0.33 28.27
CA ARG A 221 4.13 -0.06 27.03
C ARG A 221 4.38 -1.14 25.97
N ALA A 222 5.63 -1.50 25.75
CA ALA A 222 6.01 -2.51 24.76
C ALA A 222 5.46 -3.90 25.13
N ALA A 223 5.44 -4.26 26.42
CA ALA A 223 4.87 -5.51 26.92
C ALA A 223 3.34 -5.52 26.75
N ARG A 224 2.66 -4.43 27.07
CA ARG A 224 1.21 -4.27 26.88
C ARG A 224 0.84 -4.38 25.40
N GLU A 225 1.51 -3.64 24.51
CA GLU A 225 1.29 -3.76 23.06
C GLU A 225 1.54 -5.17 22.54
N ARG A 226 2.49 -5.91 23.12
CA ARG A 226 2.73 -7.32 22.78
C ARG A 226 1.55 -8.19 23.21
N SER A 227 1.04 -8.02 24.44
CA SER A 227 -0.14 -8.74 24.94
C SER A 227 -1.36 -8.48 24.07
N GLU A 228 -1.66 -7.23 23.76
CA GLU A 228 -2.78 -6.83 22.90
C GLU A 228 -2.69 -7.46 21.49
N ARG A 229 -1.48 -7.52 20.91
CA ARG A 229 -1.28 -8.18 19.60
C ARG A 229 -1.50 -9.70 19.69
N ILE A 230 -1.14 -10.35 20.78
CA ILE A 230 -1.37 -11.80 20.96
C ILE A 230 -2.86 -12.07 21.14
N GLU A 231 -3.57 -11.24 21.91
CA GLU A 231 -5.02 -11.32 22.08
C GLU A 231 -5.74 -11.12 20.73
N ALA A 232 -5.32 -10.11 19.96
CA ALA A 232 -5.84 -9.90 18.62
C ALA A 232 -5.54 -11.09 17.67
N ALA A 233 -4.39 -11.76 17.84
CA ALA A 233 -4.05 -12.96 17.09
C ALA A 233 -4.93 -14.15 17.46
N GLN A 234 -5.31 -14.32 18.73
CA GLN A 234 -6.27 -15.35 19.17
C GLN A 234 -7.65 -15.09 18.55
N LYS A 235 -8.15 -13.86 18.64
CA LYS A 235 -9.42 -13.47 18.01
C LYS A 235 -9.41 -13.73 16.50
N ALA A 236 -8.35 -13.35 15.83
CA ALA A 236 -8.18 -13.61 14.40
C ALA A 236 -8.14 -15.12 14.08
N LEU A 237 -7.59 -15.94 14.99
CA LEU A 237 -7.58 -17.39 14.83
C LEU A 237 -8.98 -18.00 14.93
N GLU A 238 -9.81 -17.50 15.85
CA GLU A 238 -11.22 -17.90 15.99
C GLU A 238 -12.02 -17.54 14.72
N GLU A 239 -11.83 -16.35 14.18
CA GLU A 239 -12.44 -15.95 12.93
C GLU A 239 -12.04 -16.86 11.76
N ILE A 240 -10.74 -17.24 11.68
CA ILE A 240 -10.26 -18.17 10.64
C ILE A 240 -10.90 -19.55 10.80
N LYS A 241 -11.08 -20.03 12.03
CA LYS A 241 -11.73 -21.30 12.31
C LYS A 241 -13.20 -21.27 11.86
N ALA A 242 -13.94 -20.25 12.26
CA ALA A 242 -15.34 -20.07 11.88
C ALA A 242 -15.52 -20.02 10.35
N GLN A 243 -14.71 -19.22 9.65
CA GLN A 243 -14.75 -19.15 8.18
C GLN A 243 -14.40 -20.49 7.51
N ARG A 244 -13.52 -21.30 8.11
CA ARG A 244 -13.19 -22.63 7.59
C ARG A 244 -14.31 -23.62 7.79
N GLN A 245 -14.93 -23.63 8.97
CA GLN A 245 -16.06 -24.46 9.28
C GLN A 245 -17.21 -24.20 8.30
N GLU A 246 -17.57 -22.95 8.06
CA GLU A 246 -18.59 -22.59 7.07
C GLU A 246 -18.26 -23.08 5.64
N ARG A 247 -16.97 -23.05 5.26
CA ARG A 247 -16.52 -23.56 3.95
C ARG A 247 -16.57 -25.09 3.87
N GLU A 248 -16.26 -25.78 4.97
CA GLU A 248 -16.32 -27.24 5.07
C GLU A 248 -17.78 -27.73 4.99
N GLU A 249 -18.69 -27.05 5.66
CA GLU A 249 -20.12 -27.31 5.57
C GLU A 249 -20.66 -27.17 4.15
N LYS A 250 -20.20 -26.15 3.42
CA LYS A 250 -20.55 -25.94 2.00
C LYS A 250 -19.86 -26.92 1.04
N ARG A 251 -18.78 -27.61 1.46
CA ARG A 251 -17.99 -28.54 0.65
C ARG A 251 -17.45 -29.71 1.47
N PRO A 252 -18.28 -30.66 1.90
CA PRO A 252 -17.88 -31.72 2.84
C PRO A 252 -16.79 -32.66 2.32
N ASN A 253 -16.62 -32.78 1.00
CA ASN A 253 -15.62 -33.66 0.37
C ASN A 253 -14.31 -32.94 0.00
N GLY A 254 -14.04 -31.77 0.57
CA GLY A 254 -12.80 -31.03 0.34
C GLY A 254 -11.60 -31.65 1.07
N LYS A 255 -10.36 -31.32 0.61
CA LYS A 255 -9.16 -31.67 1.38
C LYS A 255 -9.21 -30.97 2.74
N LYS A 256 -8.98 -31.74 3.81
CA LYS A 256 -8.87 -31.17 5.16
C LYS A 256 -7.82 -30.05 5.19
N PRO A 257 -8.18 -28.83 5.57
CA PRO A 257 -7.24 -27.71 5.62
C PRO A 257 -6.20 -27.97 6.71
N LYS A 258 -4.99 -27.45 6.48
CA LYS A 258 -3.93 -27.45 7.53
C LYS A 258 -4.43 -26.65 8.71
N GLU A 259 -3.96 -27.01 9.93
CA GLU A 259 -4.27 -26.28 11.16
C GLU A 259 -4.14 -24.76 11.00
N PRO A 260 -5.13 -23.96 11.40
CA PRO A 260 -5.09 -22.51 11.26
C PRO A 260 -3.99 -21.89 12.12
N ARG A 261 -3.44 -20.77 11.63
CA ARG A 261 -2.39 -20.00 12.32
C ARG A 261 -2.69 -18.52 12.19
N ALA A 262 -2.40 -17.74 13.22
CA ALA A 262 -2.46 -16.29 13.20
C ALA A 262 -1.11 -15.67 13.57
N SER A 263 -0.84 -14.48 13.05
CA SER A 263 0.42 -13.77 13.32
C SER A 263 0.34 -12.96 14.60
N THR A 264 1.34 -13.10 15.47
CA THR A 264 1.53 -12.25 16.66
C THR A 264 2.12 -10.88 16.32
N THR A 265 2.56 -10.68 15.08
CA THR A 265 3.11 -9.40 14.61
C THR A 265 2.05 -8.57 13.90
N ASP A 266 1.26 -9.20 13.02
CA ASP A 266 0.15 -8.58 12.28
C ASP A 266 -1.03 -9.57 12.25
N PRO A 267 -1.93 -9.51 13.24
CA PRO A 267 -3.02 -10.46 13.41
C PRO A 267 -4.01 -10.52 12.24
N GLN A 268 -4.13 -9.43 11.49
CA GLN A 268 -5.04 -9.35 10.35
C GLN A 268 -4.42 -9.87 9.04
N ALA A 269 -3.09 -10.00 8.96
CA ALA A 269 -2.43 -10.59 7.79
C ALA A 269 -2.78 -12.08 7.63
N ARG A 270 -2.86 -12.55 6.41
CA ARG A 270 -3.11 -13.97 6.07
C ARG A 270 -2.02 -14.47 5.14
N VAL A 271 -1.72 -15.77 5.25
CA VAL A 271 -0.81 -16.42 4.30
C VAL A 271 -1.54 -16.64 2.98
N MET A 272 -1.08 -15.98 1.92
CA MET A 272 -1.67 -16.01 0.59
C MET A 272 -0.68 -16.54 -0.44
N LYS A 273 -1.20 -17.14 -1.51
CA LYS A 273 -0.39 -17.49 -2.68
C LYS A 273 -0.03 -16.21 -3.43
N MET A 274 1.26 -16.01 -3.65
CA MET A 274 1.79 -14.86 -4.40
C MET A 274 1.88 -15.17 -5.90
N ALA A 275 2.12 -14.14 -6.72
CA ALA A 275 2.27 -14.29 -8.17
C ALA A 275 3.44 -15.21 -8.58
N ASP A 276 4.51 -15.26 -7.77
CA ASP A 276 5.66 -16.15 -7.95
C ASP A 276 5.41 -17.61 -7.53
N GLY A 277 4.16 -17.96 -7.17
CA GLY A 277 3.75 -19.28 -6.71
C GLY A 277 4.04 -19.58 -5.23
N GLY A 278 4.85 -18.75 -4.54
CA GLY A 278 5.16 -18.89 -3.11
C GLY A 278 3.98 -18.49 -2.21
N PHE A 279 4.03 -18.92 -0.95
CA PHE A 279 3.05 -18.54 0.07
C PHE A 279 3.69 -17.62 1.09
N ARG A 280 3.14 -16.40 1.24
CA ARG A 280 3.67 -15.40 2.18
C ARG A 280 2.54 -14.68 2.90
N PRO A 281 2.82 -14.13 4.12
CA PRO A 281 1.92 -13.18 4.76
C PRO A 281 1.66 -11.99 3.85
N ALA A 282 0.40 -11.72 3.57
CA ALA A 282 0.00 -10.68 2.63
C ALA A 282 -1.41 -10.14 2.94
N TYR A 283 -1.72 -9.02 2.31
CA TYR A 283 -3.05 -8.49 2.12
C TYR A 283 -3.40 -8.54 0.63
N ASN A 284 -4.67 -8.65 0.33
CA ASN A 284 -5.20 -8.53 -1.01
C ASN A 284 -5.73 -7.10 -1.19
N VAL A 285 -5.04 -6.33 -2.00
CA VAL A 285 -5.38 -4.95 -2.33
C VAL A 285 -6.21 -4.96 -3.60
N GLN A 286 -7.45 -4.54 -3.50
CA GLN A 286 -8.40 -4.44 -4.60
C GLN A 286 -8.37 -3.02 -5.15
N VAL A 287 -8.31 -2.88 -6.46
CA VAL A 287 -8.26 -1.60 -7.17
C VAL A 287 -9.33 -1.60 -8.26
N ALA A 288 -10.22 -0.62 -8.23
CA ALA A 288 -11.11 -0.31 -9.32
C ALA A 288 -10.61 0.94 -10.06
N SER A 289 -10.53 0.89 -11.37
CA SER A 289 -10.00 1.98 -12.21
C SER A 289 -10.88 2.22 -13.43
N ALA A 290 -10.86 3.45 -13.97
CA ALA A 290 -11.42 3.74 -15.27
C ALA A 290 -10.74 2.88 -16.35
N ALA A 291 -11.53 2.26 -17.22
CA ALA A 291 -11.04 1.21 -18.11
C ALA A 291 -10.18 1.71 -19.29
N GLY A 292 -10.06 3.03 -19.48
CA GLY A 292 -9.29 3.66 -20.57
C GLY A 292 -8.04 4.40 -20.10
N GLU A 293 -8.06 4.99 -18.90
CA GLU A 293 -7.15 6.09 -18.55
C GLU A 293 -6.19 5.84 -17.38
N GLN A 294 -6.14 4.65 -16.81
CA GLN A 294 -5.32 4.31 -15.62
C GLN A 294 -5.61 5.19 -14.38
N ILE A 295 -6.83 5.71 -14.26
CA ILE A 295 -7.27 6.48 -13.10
C ILE A 295 -7.94 5.53 -12.10
N VAL A 296 -7.43 5.50 -10.89
CA VAL A 296 -7.98 4.72 -9.78
C VAL A 296 -9.23 5.41 -9.25
N VAL A 297 -10.34 4.69 -9.24
CA VAL A 297 -11.65 5.21 -8.77
C VAL A 297 -11.91 4.81 -7.32
N ALA A 298 -11.56 3.59 -6.95
CA ALA A 298 -11.73 3.08 -5.60
C ALA A 298 -10.66 2.05 -5.25
N VAL A 299 -10.36 1.94 -3.96
CA VAL A 299 -9.46 0.92 -3.41
C VAL A 299 -10.06 0.28 -2.17
N GLU A 300 -9.82 -1.02 -2.01
CA GLU A 300 -10.21 -1.77 -0.82
C GLU A 300 -9.08 -2.72 -0.41
N VAL A 301 -8.98 -3.01 0.88
CA VAL A 301 -7.99 -3.92 1.43
C VAL A 301 -8.69 -5.05 2.17
N CYS A 302 -8.42 -6.27 1.77
CA CYS A 302 -8.96 -7.42 2.48
C CYS A 302 -7.87 -8.45 2.80
N ASN A 303 -8.20 -9.36 3.70
CA ASN A 303 -7.32 -10.46 4.07
C ASN A 303 -7.80 -11.81 3.49
N ILE A 304 -8.55 -11.77 2.41
CA ILE A 304 -9.04 -12.94 1.69
C ILE A 304 -8.13 -13.20 0.49
N GLY A 305 -7.57 -14.42 0.41
CA GLY A 305 -6.64 -14.79 -0.68
C GLY A 305 -7.33 -15.17 -2.01
N SER A 306 -8.66 -15.06 -2.11
CA SER A 306 -9.45 -15.26 -3.33
C SER A 306 -10.14 -13.97 -3.72
N ASP A 307 -10.21 -13.68 -5.00
CA ASP A 307 -10.90 -12.49 -5.52
C ASP A 307 -12.41 -12.73 -5.70
N ARG A 308 -12.84 -13.99 -5.60
CA ARG A 308 -14.25 -14.38 -5.71
C ARG A 308 -15.09 -13.78 -4.59
N GLY A 309 -16.15 -13.07 -4.97
CA GLY A 309 -17.04 -12.37 -4.04
C GLY A 309 -16.57 -10.97 -3.65
N LEU A 310 -15.46 -10.47 -4.24
CA LEU A 310 -14.96 -9.12 -4.00
C LEU A 310 -15.44 -8.08 -5.02
N MET A 311 -16.17 -8.50 -6.07
CA MET A 311 -16.75 -7.61 -7.05
C MET A 311 -17.88 -6.76 -6.45
N ARG A 312 -18.85 -7.41 -5.81
CA ARG A 312 -20.01 -6.73 -5.24
C ARG A 312 -19.62 -5.69 -4.15
N PRO A 313 -18.78 -6.00 -3.15
CA PRO A 313 -18.36 -5.01 -2.17
C PRO A 313 -17.66 -3.78 -2.78
N MET A 314 -16.90 -3.97 -3.86
CA MET A 314 -16.26 -2.86 -4.58
C MET A 314 -17.30 -1.99 -5.30
N LEU A 315 -18.29 -2.58 -5.95
CA LEU A 315 -19.36 -1.84 -6.62
C LEU A 315 -20.25 -1.08 -5.61
N GLU A 316 -20.54 -1.68 -4.46
CA GLU A 316 -21.40 -1.07 -3.42
C GLU A 316 -20.80 0.20 -2.80
N GLN A 317 -19.47 0.36 -2.80
CA GLN A 317 -18.82 1.57 -2.31
C GLN A 317 -18.74 2.72 -3.34
N LEU A 318 -19.04 2.45 -4.61
CA LEU A 318 -19.00 3.48 -5.64
C LEU A 318 -20.20 4.41 -5.52
N PRO A 319 -20.01 5.76 -5.63
CA PRO A 319 -21.11 6.71 -5.55
C PRO A 319 -22.08 6.59 -6.72
N THR A 320 -21.58 6.11 -7.86
CA THR A 320 -22.38 5.84 -9.07
C THR A 320 -21.90 4.53 -9.69
N LEU A 321 -22.85 3.65 -10.00
CA LEU A 321 -22.53 2.39 -10.64
C LEU A 321 -22.19 2.62 -12.12
N PRO A 322 -21.13 1.93 -12.65
CA PRO A 322 -20.79 1.99 -14.07
C PRO A 322 -21.77 1.18 -14.91
N GLY A 323 -21.88 1.50 -16.19
CA GLY A 323 -22.63 0.67 -17.14
C GLY A 323 -21.92 -0.67 -17.42
N ARG A 324 -20.58 -0.68 -17.40
CA ARG A 324 -19.73 -1.86 -17.69
C ARG A 324 -18.71 -2.08 -16.58
N TYR A 325 -18.56 -3.33 -16.16
CA TYR A 325 -17.60 -3.68 -15.12
C TYR A 325 -16.76 -4.91 -15.53
N LEU A 326 -15.43 -4.72 -15.58
CA LEU A 326 -14.48 -5.69 -16.10
C LEU A 326 -13.66 -6.29 -14.95
N THR A 327 -13.64 -7.63 -14.86
CA THR A 327 -12.86 -8.34 -13.82
C THR A 327 -12.20 -9.59 -14.42
N ASP A 328 -11.21 -10.14 -13.74
CA ASP A 328 -10.65 -11.42 -14.17
C ASP A 328 -11.56 -12.62 -13.81
N GLY A 329 -11.22 -13.82 -14.31
CA GLY A 329 -11.97 -15.02 -14.04
C GLY A 329 -12.00 -15.44 -12.56
N GLY A 330 -11.09 -14.91 -11.74
CA GLY A 330 -11.03 -15.15 -10.29
C GLY A 330 -12.23 -14.56 -9.53
N PHE A 331 -12.82 -13.49 -10.07
CA PHE A 331 -14.01 -12.84 -9.51
C PHE A 331 -15.32 -13.53 -9.87
N CYS A 332 -15.33 -14.41 -10.86
CA CYS A 332 -16.55 -15.01 -11.43
C CYS A 332 -17.42 -15.67 -10.36
N SER A 333 -18.56 -15.05 -10.07
CA SER A 333 -19.59 -15.50 -9.14
C SER A 333 -20.97 -15.27 -9.75
N ALA A 334 -21.77 -16.33 -9.90
CA ALA A 334 -23.11 -16.22 -10.46
C ALA A 334 -23.99 -15.25 -9.63
N GLN A 335 -23.87 -15.27 -8.31
CA GLN A 335 -24.63 -14.39 -7.42
C GLN A 335 -24.28 -12.91 -7.65
N ASP A 336 -22.98 -12.59 -7.79
CA ASP A 336 -22.53 -11.22 -8.00
C ASP A 336 -22.91 -10.71 -9.39
N ILE A 337 -22.87 -11.60 -10.40
CA ILE A 337 -23.30 -11.29 -11.78
C ILE A 337 -24.81 -11.00 -11.83
N GLU A 338 -25.63 -11.81 -11.18
CA GLU A 338 -27.08 -11.57 -11.07
C GLU A 338 -27.38 -10.25 -10.36
N TRP A 339 -26.69 -10.01 -9.23
CA TRP A 339 -26.85 -8.78 -8.50
C TRP A 339 -26.45 -7.55 -9.35
N ALA A 340 -25.31 -7.58 -10.01
CA ALA A 340 -24.84 -6.52 -10.89
C ALA A 340 -25.84 -6.26 -12.04
N HIS A 341 -26.34 -7.32 -12.67
CA HIS A 341 -27.36 -7.22 -13.70
C HIS A 341 -28.64 -6.56 -13.20
N SER A 342 -29.10 -6.91 -11.99
CA SER A 342 -30.27 -6.28 -11.36
C SER A 342 -30.11 -4.79 -11.11
N LYS A 343 -28.86 -4.30 -11.08
CA LYS A 343 -28.48 -2.90 -10.93
C LYS A 343 -28.15 -2.21 -12.26
N GLY A 344 -28.34 -2.88 -13.39
CA GLY A 344 -28.04 -2.35 -14.71
C GLY A 344 -26.55 -2.35 -15.08
N VAL A 345 -25.72 -3.11 -14.35
CA VAL A 345 -24.28 -3.22 -14.62
C VAL A 345 -23.98 -4.44 -15.47
N GLU A 346 -23.35 -4.24 -16.61
CA GLU A 346 -22.88 -5.30 -17.48
C GLU A 346 -21.50 -5.81 -17.04
N VAL A 347 -21.45 -7.05 -16.54
CA VAL A 347 -20.19 -7.68 -16.11
C VAL A 347 -19.45 -8.31 -17.29
N TYR A 348 -18.16 -8.02 -17.41
CA TYR A 348 -17.21 -8.65 -18.34
C TYR A 348 -16.16 -9.40 -17.52
N CYS A 349 -16.36 -10.70 -17.37
CA CYS A 349 -15.55 -11.60 -16.57
C CYS A 349 -15.47 -12.95 -17.29
N PRO A 350 -14.28 -13.49 -17.60
CA PRO A 350 -14.17 -14.79 -18.24
C PRO A 350 -14.80 -15.90 -17.35
N PRO A 351 -15.58 -16.79 -17.92
CA PRO A 351 -16.12 -17.92 -17.15
C PRO A 351 -15.00 -18.88 -16.75
N THR A 352 -15.15 -19.50 -15.60
CA THR A 352 -14.25 -20.57 -15.16
C THR A 352 -14.37 -21.75 -16.12
N GLN A 353 -13.24 -22.21 -16.66
CA GLN A 353 -13.22 -23.37 -17.56
C GLN A 353 -13.77 -24.62 -16.87
N SER A 354 -14.61 -25.35 -17.58
CA SER A 354 -15.13 -26.64 -17.12
C SER A 354 -14.03 -27.69 -17.15
N LYS A 355 -13.89 -28.46 -16.06
CA LYS A 355 -13.01 -29.65 -16.03
C LYS A 355 -13.39 -30.76 -17.00
N HIS A 356 -14.63 -30.74 -17.50
CA HIS A 356 -15.23 -31.78 -18.36
C HIS A 356 -15.37 -31.37 -19.82
N GLY A 357 -14.67 -30.29 -20.25
CA GLY A 357 -14.69 -29.86 -21.65
C GLY A 357 -16.00 -29.23 -22.12
N THR A 358 -16.96 -29.00 -21.22
CA THR A 358 -18.21 -28.32 -21.58
C THR A 358 -17.93 -26.85 -21.88
N ASP A 359 -18.49 -26.36 -22.98
CA ASP A 359 -18.39 -24.93 -23.34
C ASP A 359 -18.95 -24.08 -22.19
N PRO A 360 -18.14 -23.22 -21.58
CA PRO A 360 -18.53 -22.41 -20.42
C PRO A 360 -19.52 -21.29 -20.78
N TYR A 361 -19.70 -20.99 -22.06
CA TYR A 361 -20.61 -19.94 -22.54
C TYR A 361 -22.05 -20.44 -22.82
N LEU A 362 -22.25 -21.74 -22.88
CA LEU A 362 -23.58 -22.31 -23.07
C LEU A 362 -24.49 -22.07 -21.85
N PRO A 363 -25.78 -21.72 -22.08
CA PRO A 363 -26.76 -21.58 -21.01
C PRO A 363 -26.89 -22.87 -20.17
N ARG A 364 -27.10 -22.71 -18.87
CA ARG A 364 -27.38 -23.83 -17.96
C ARG A 364 -28.79 -23.70 -17.41
N ARG A 365 -29.36 -24.83 -16.99
CA ARG A 365 -30.75 -24.91 -16.49
C ARG A 365 -31.04 -23.96 -15.33
N ASP A 366 -30.05 -23.74 -14.46
CA ASP A 366 -30.17 -22.95 -13.23
C ASP A 366 -29.62 -21.52 -13.37
N ASP A 367 -29.27 -21.09 -14.59
CA ASP A 367 -28.78 -19.73 -14.83
C ASP A 367 -29.97 -18.76 -14.78
N GLY A 368 -29.83 -17.69 -13.99
CA GLY A 368 -30.76 -16.56 -13.99
C GLY A 368 -30.55 -15.65 -15.21
N ALA A 369 -31.38 -14.62 -15.32
CA ALA A 369 -31.36 -13.70 -16.46
C ALA A 369 -30.02 -12.98 -16.63
N GLY A 370 -29.41 -12.58 -15.53
CA GLY A 370 -28.09 -11.88 -15.51
C GLY A 370 -26.97 -12.80 -15.97
N VAL A 371 -26.95 -14.05 -15.51
CA VAL A 371 -25.93 -15.04 -15.92
C VAL A 371 -26.11 -15.43 -17.38
N LEU A 372 -27.36 -15.59 -17.87
CA LEU A 372 -27.63 -15.85 -19.28
C LEU A 372 -27.12 -14.70 -20.17
N ALA A 373 -27.46 -13.47 -19.83
CA ALA A 373 -26.98 -12.27 -20.55
C ALA A 373 -25.45 -12.18 -20.53
N TRP A 374 -24.82 -12.46 -19.39
CA TRP A 374 -23.36 -12.48 -19.23
C TRP A 374 -22.70 -13.56 -20.11
N ARG A 375 -23.23 -14.79 -20.14
CA ARG A 375 -22.68 -15.86 -21.00
C ARG A 375 -22.77 -15.52 -22.48
N ALA A 376 -23.90 -15.00 -22.93
CA ALA A 376 -24.09 -14.55 -24.30
C ALA A 376 -23.08 -13.43 -24.67
N ARG A 377 -22.91 -12.45 -23.77
CA ARG A 377 -21.97 -11.34 -23.94
C ARG A 377 -20.53 -11.84 -24.03
N MET A 378 -20.07 -12.64 -23.07
CA MET A 378 -18.70 -13.15 -23.01
C MET A 378 -18.39 -14.19 -24.10
N GLY A 379 -19.41 -14.88 -24.65
CA GLY A 379 -19.28 -15.78 -25.80
C GLY A 379 -19.09 -15.03 -27.13
N SER A 380 -19.52 -13.77 -27.20
CA SER A 380 -19.41 -12.95 -28.43
C SER A 380 -18.01 -12.35 -28.65
N GLU A 381 -17.64 -12.12 -29.89
CA GLU A 381 -16.39 -11.44 -30.23
C GLU A 381 -16.36 -9.98 -29.71
N ALA A 382 -17.51 -9.29 -29.75
CA ALA A 382 -17.64 -7.94 -29.20
C ALA A 382 -17.37 -7.93 -27.68
N GLY A 383 -17.90 -8.88 -26.93
CA GLY A 383 -17.67 -9.01 -25.49
C GLY A 383 -16.22 -9.31 -25.16
N LYS A 384 -15.57 -10.19 -25.93
CA LYS A 384 -14.13 -10.49 -25.79
C LYS A 384 -13.26 -9.26 -26.11
N ALA A 385 -13.64 -8.46 -27.11
CA ALA A 385 -12.94 -7.22 -27.45
C ALA A 385 -13.05 -6.19 -26.32
N GLN A 386 -14.23 -5.98 -25.75
CA GLN A 386 -14.45 -5.09 -24.61
C GLN A 386 -13.66 -5.54 -23.38
N TYR A 387 -13.59 -6.83 -23.11
CA TYR A 387 -12.84 -7.40 -22.00
C TYR A 387 -11.34 -7.06 -22.02
N LYS A 388 -10.74 -6.85 -23.19
CA LYS A 388 -9.32 -6.50 -23.33
C LYS A 388 -8.95 -5.21 -22.57
N ALA A 389 -9.88 -4.28 -22.40
CA ALA A 389 -9.65 -3.04 -21.65
C ALA A 389 -9.30 -3.29 -20.16
N ARG A 390 -9.59 -4.48 -19.61
CA ARG A 390 -9.19 -4.86 -18.24
C ARG A 390 -7.68 -4.77 -17.99
N SER A 391 -6.86 -4.97 -19.03
CA SER A 391 -5.39 -4.94 -18.92
C SER A 391 -4.84 -3.63 -18.31
N ILE A 392 -5.66 -2.58 -18.27
CA ILE A 392 -5.30 -1.29 -17.64
C ILE A 392 -4.93 -1.45 -16.16
N CYS A 393 -5.60 -2.35 -15.42
CA CYS A 393 -5.28 -2.60 -14.01
C CYS A 393 -3.86 -3.14 -13.83
N GLU A 394 -3.38 -3.94 -14.77
CA GLU A 394 -2.02 -4.50 -14.72
C GLU A 394 -0.95 -3.40 -14.82
N CYS A 395 -1.23 -2.35 -15.60
CA CYS A 395 -0.37 -1.17 -15.71
C CYS A 395 -0.29 -0.41 -14.38
N ILE A 396 -1.41 -0.23 -13.69
CA ILE A 396 -1.47 0.42 -12.38
C ILE A 396 -0.67 -0.40 -11.35
N HIS A 397 -0.88 -1.71 -11.30
CA HIS A 397 -0.14 -2.59 -10.40
C HIS A 397 1.37 -2.62 -10.70
N ALA A 398 1.75 -2.56 -11.98
CA ALA A 398 3.16 -2.47 -12.39
C ALA A 398 3.79 -1.14 -11.93
N CYS A 399 3.07 -0.02 -12.11
CA CYS A 399 3.50 1.30 -11.66
C CYS A 399 3.70 1.32 -10.13
N TRP A 400 2.74 0.82 -9.35
CA TRP A 400 2.84 0.77 -7.89
C TRP A 400 3.98 -0.13 -7.40
N ARG A 401 4.26 -1.23 -8.12
CA ARG A 401 5.44 -2.08 -7.82
C ARG A 401 6.76 -1.35 -8.11
N ASN A 402 6.81 -0.50 -9.13
CA ASN A 402 7.97 0.33 -9.42
C ASN A 402 8.16 1.41 -8.34
N TRP A 403 7.08 1.87 -7.69
CA TRP A 403 7.12 2.73 -6.50
C TRP A 403 7.25 1.93 -5.20
N ASP A 404 7.79 0.73 -5.26
CA ASP A 404 8.10 -0.17 -4.12
C ASP A 404 6.89 -0.67 -3.31
N LEU A 405 5.65 -0.68 -3.86
CA LEU A 405 4.52 -1.36 -3.21
C LEU A 405 4.65 -2.89 -3.34
N ARG A 406 5.70 -3.45 -2.79
CA ARG A 406 5.98 -4.89 -2.77
C ARG A 406 5.78 -5.50 -1.40
N GLN A 407 6.11 -4.71 -0.39
CA GLN A 407 5.95 -5.07 1.02
C GLN A 407 5.51 -3.86 1.83
N LEU A 408 4.49 -4.07 2.65
CA LEU A 408 3.97 -3.05 3.55
C LEU A 408 4.92 -2.84 4.74
N THR A 409 5.05 -1.60 5.17
CA THR A 409 5.81 -1.21 6.37
C THR A 409 4.91 -1.00 7.58
N VAL A 410 3.59 -1.04 7.38
CA VAL A 410 2.55 -0.87 8.39
C VAL A 410 1.81 -2.18 8.66
N ARG A 411 1.02 -2.25 9.73
CA ARG A 411 0.28 -3.44 10.17
C ARG A 411 -1.19 -3.10 10.38
N GLY A 412 -2.06 -4.06 10.08
CA GLY A 412 -3.50 -3.92 10.18
C GLY A 412 -4.13 -3.32 8.92
N MET A 413 -5.36 -3.78 8.57
CA MET A 413 -6.05 -3.42 7.32
C MET A 413 -6.28 -1.92 7.17
N GLU A 414 -6.66 -1.22 8.23
CA GLU A 414 -6.90 0.21 8.22
C GLU A 414 -5.65 1.01 7.80
N LYS A 415 -4.50 0.72 8.42
CA LYS A 415 -3.23 1.37 8.07
C LYS A 415 -2.74 0.98 6.68
N VAL A 416 -2.99 -0.26 6.27
CA VAL A 416 -2.68 -0.71 4.91
C VAL A 416 -3.55 0.05 3.90
N ARG A 417 -4.85 0.23 4.18
CA ARG A 417 -5.75 1.01 3.33
C ARG A 417 -5.28 2.46 3.20
N ALA A 418 -4.89 3.09 4.30
CA ALA A 418 -4.29 4.43 4.27
C ALA A 418 -3.08 4.49 3.32
N VAL A 419 -2.15 3.51 3.40
CA VAL A 419 -1.00 3.44 2.49
C VAL A 419 -1.45 3.30 1.04
N VAL A 420 -2.42 2.43 0.74
CA VAL A 420 -2.92 2.22 -0.63
C VAL A 420 -3.58 3.48 -1.20
N LEU A 421 -4.28 4.24 -0.38
CA LEU A 421 -4.86 5.54 -0.77
C LEU A 421 -3.79 6.57 -1.18
N TRP A 422 -2.64 6.61 -0.50
CA TRP A 422 -1.51 7.43 -0.94
C TRP A 422 -1.06 7.05 -2.35
N TYR A 423 -0.95 5.74 -2.66
CA TYR A 423 -0.59 5.27 -4.01
C TYR A 423 -1.66 5.63 -5.03
N ALA A 424 -2.95 5.47 -4.69
CA ALA A 424 -4.05 5.77 -5.60
C ALA A 424 -4.11 7.26 -5.96
N LEU A 425 -4.04 8.14 -4.96
CA LEU A 425 -4.05 9.58 -5.19
C LEU A 425 -2.80 10.06 -5.96
N THR A 426 -1.61 9.56 -5.58
CA THR A 426 -0.36 9.85 -6.29
C THR A 426 -0.44 9.43 -7.76
N ASN A 427 -0.97 8.23 -8.03
CA ASN A 427 -1.20 7.73 -9.40
C ASN A 427 -2.10 8.68 -10.18
N ASN A 428 -3.23 9.06 -9.59
CA ASN A 428 -4.23 9.89 -10.26
C ASN A 428 -3.72 11.29 -10.55
N ILE A 429 -2.94 11.90 -9.66
CA ILE A 429 -2.31 13.20 -9.89
C ILE A 429 -1.38 13.13 -11.12
N LEU A 430 -0.51 12.12 -11.19
CA LEU A 430 0.44 11.97 -12.30
C LEU A 430 -0.28 11.63 -13.62
N GLN A 431 -1.26 10.73 -13.60
CA GLN A 431 -2.01 10.36 -14.79
C GLN A 431 -2.94 11.49 -15.26
N GLY A 432 -3.63 12.16 -14.34
CA GLY A 432 -4.48 13.32 -14.66
C GLY A 432 -3.68 14.44 -15.32
N HIS A 433 -2.47 14.74 -14.81
CA HIS A 433 -1.57 15.69 -15.44
C HIS A 433 -1.16 15.26 -16.85
N ARG A 434 -0.83 13.96 -17.04
CA ARG A 434 -0.50 13.42 -18.36
C ARG A 434 -1.68 13.56 -19.33
N LEU A 435 -2.89 13.18 -18.90
CA LEU A 435 -4.09 13.26 -19.72
C LEU A 435 -4.38 14.72 -20.15
N ALA A 436 -4.27 15.66 -19.20
CA ALA A 436 -4.48 17.08 -19.49
C ALA A 436 -3.46 17.68 -20.47
N ASN A 437 -2.23 17.14 -20.53
CA ASN A 437 -1.20 17.59 -21.47
C ASN A 437 -1.25 16.87 -22.82
N CYS A 438 -2.04 15.79 -22.95
CA CYS A 438 -2.23 15.06 -24.22
C CYS A 438 -3.56 15.41 -24.91
N ALA A 439 -4.47 16.10 -24.22
CA ALA A 439 -5.76 16.57 -24.72
C ALA A 439 -5.62 17.95 -25.36
#